data_7dd8ccea7bd556b10a360983dbeb955f
#
_entry.id   7dd8ccea7bd556b10a360983dbeb955f
#
_cell.length_a   1.000
_cell.length_b   1.000
_cell.length_c   1.000
_cell.angle_alpha   90.00
_cell.angle_beta   90.00
_cell.angle_gamma   90.00
#
_symmetry.space_group_name_H-M   'P 1'
#
loop_
_entity.id
_entity.type
_entity.pdbx_description
1 polymer ?
#
loop_
_entity_poly.entity_id
_entity_poly.type
_entity_poly.pdbx_seq_one_letter_code
_entity_poly.pdbx_strand_id
1 'polypeptide(L)'
;MQTHEIPDNQWVPFFNELSKRHQGEHVTVELLGRDIGDQTEMKDQSLMGITVDPPTGACKIQVMAGDLTHTNIAHEIAHPIHVRLARSDDGRDQALEIESDSGPATLVRFLP
;
A
#
# COMPACT_ATOMS: atom_id res chain seq x y z
N MET A 1 -2.69 -7.22 17.68
CA MET A 1 -2.42 -6.96 16.25
C MET A 1 -1.27 -7.83 15.77
N GLN A 2 -1.42 -8.41 14.59
CA GLN A 2 -0.41 -9.28 14.01
C GLN A 2 0.09 -8.70 12.70
N THR A 3 1.40 -8.80 12.48
CA THR A 3 2.03 -8.31 11.24
C THR A 3 2.63 -9.50 10.51
N HIS A 4 2.28 -9.62 9.22
CA HIS A 4 2.75 -10.70 8.38
C HIS A 4 3.56 -10.16 7.23
N GLU A 5 4.76 -10.67 7.05
CA GLU A 5 5.55 -10.31 5.87
C GLU A 5 5.11 -11.16 4.69
N ILE A 6 4.96 -10.53 3.53
CA ILE A 6 4.55 -11.18 2.30
C ILE A 6 5.79 -11.44 1.47
N PRO A 7 6.14 -12.70 1.18
CA PRO A 7 7.29 -13.02 0.32
C PRO A 7 7.12 -12.39 -1.06
N ASP A 8 8.24 -11.98 -1.66
CA ASP A 8 8.21 -11.27 -2.94
C ASP A 8 7.59 -12.09 -4.07
N ASN A 9 7.76 -13.40 -4.04
CA ASN A 9 7.16 -14.28 -5.05
C ASN A 9 5.64 -14.43 -4.91
N GLN A 10 5.05 -13.83 -3.87
CA GLN A 10 3.61 -13.85 -3.64
C GLN A 10 2.97 -12.47 -3.78
N TRP A 11 3.75 -11.44 -4.12
CA TRP A 11 3.22 -10.06 -4.18
C TRP A 11 2.10 -9.93 -5.20
N VAL A 12 2.25 -10.49 -6.40
CA VAL A 12 1.24 -10.33 -7.46
C VAL A 12 -0.13 -10.88 -7.02
N PRO A 13 -0.24 -12.17 -6.62
CA PRO A 13 -1.55 -12.66 -6.15
C PRO A 13 -2.02 -11.96 -4.89
N PHE A 14 -1.09 -11.59 -4.00
CA PHE A 14 -1.44 -10.89 -2.77
C PHE A 14 -2.11 -9.54 -3.06
N PHE A 15 -1.49 -8.71 -3.91
CA PHE A 15 -2.03 -7.39 -4.23
C PHE A 15 -3.31 -7.49 -5.05
N ASN A 16 -3.44 -8.48 -5.93
CA ASN A 16 -4.68 -8.71 -6.66
C ASN A 16 -5.84 -9.01 -5.70
N GLU A 17 -5.60 -9.87 -4.73
CA GLU A 17 -6.61 -10.23 -3.73
C GLU A 17 -6.95 -9.06 -2.82
N LEU A 18 -5.93 -8.35 -2.35
CA LEU A 18 -6.10 -7.20 -1.48
C LEU A 18 -6.88 -6.08 -2.17
N SER A 19 -6.56 -5.85 -3.45
CA SER A 19 -7.25 -4.83 -4.25
C SER A 19 -8.72 -5.15 -4.41
N LYS A 20 -9.06 -6.42 -4.68
CA LYS A 20 -10.45 -6.84 -4.79
C LYS A 20 -11.20 -6.68 -3.47
N ARG A 21 -10.53 -7.06 -2.38
CA ARG A 21 -11.16 -7.05 -1.05
C ARG A 21 -11.46 -5.64 -0.57
N HIS A 22 -10.60 -4.67 -0.92
CA HIS A 22 -10.70 -3.30 -0.42
C HIS A 22 -11.07 -2.26 -1.47
N GLN A 23 -11.40 -2.68 -2.69
CA GLN A 23 -11.77 -1.75 -3.75
C GLN A 23 -12.97 -0.90 -3.31
N GLY A 24 -12.83 0.41 -3.44
CA GLY A 24 -13.86 1.36 -3.04
C GLY A 24 -13.82 1.76 -1.58
N GLU A 25 -13.07 1.05 -0.75
CA GLU A 25 -12.89 1.42 0.65
C GLU A 25 -11.94 2.60 0.77
N HIS A 26 -12.09 3.40 1.81
CA HIS A 26 -11.25 4.57 2.01
C HIS A 26 -9.93 4.19 2.65
N VAL A 27 -8.86 4.81 2.16
CA VAL A 27 -7.51 4.59 2.68
C VAL A 27 -6.82 5.92 2.89
N THR A 28 -5.82 5.92 3.76
CA THR A 28 -4.89 7.02 3.94
C THR A 28 -3.49 6.49 3.65
N VAL A 29 -2.73 7.19 2.82
CA VAL A 29 -1.37 6.79 2.45
C VAL A 29 -0.40 7.78 3.07
N GLU A 30 0.53 7.27 3.88
CA GLU A 30 1.53 8.06 4.57
C GLU A 30 2.93 7.60 4.19
N LEU A 31 3.87 8.54 4.18
CA LEU A 31 5.29 8.25 4.02
C LEU A 31 5.95 8.34 5.38
N LEU A 32 6.72 7.31 5.75
CA LEU A 32 7.43 7.24 7.02
C LEU A 32 8.92 7.39 6.74
N GLY A 33 9.45 8.58 6.95
CA GLY A 33 10.86 8.88 6.68
C GLY A 33 11.60 9.27 7.93
N ARG A 34 12.89 8.88 8.00
CA ARG A 34 13.73 9.21 9.15
C ARG A 34 14.04 10.69 9.21
N ASP A 35 14.30 11.30 8.05
CA ASP A 35 14.79 12.68 7.98
C ASP A 35 13.66 13.69 7.82
N ILE A 36 12.53 13.27 7.25
CA ILE A 36 11.43 14.17 6.92
C ILE A 36 10.23 13.98 7.85
N GLY A 37 10.27 12.97 8.75
CA GLY A 37 9.14 12.61 9.57
C GLY A 37 8.03 11.96 8.76
N ASP A 38 6.84 11.89 9.33
CA ASP A 38 5.69 11.29 8.66
C ASP A 38 4.99 12.33 7.80
N GLN A 39 4.71 11.97 6.55
CA GLN A 39 3.99 12.85 5.62
C GLN A 39 2.80 12.10 5.04
N THR A 40 1.67 12.79 4.93
CA THR A 40 0.47 12.22 4.33
C THR A 40 0.44 12.55 2.83
N GLU A 41 0.45 11.51 2.00
CA GLU A 41 0.35 11.66 0.55
C GLU A 41 -1.09 11.68 0.07
N MET A 42 -1.94 10.85 0.66
CA MET A 42 -3.36 10.78 0.35
C MET A 42 -4.10 10.60 1.66
N LYS A 43 -5.17 11.37 1.85
CA LYS A 43 -5.97 11.28 3.05
C LYS A 43 -7.40 10.95 2.70
N ASP A 44 -7.89 9.82 3.23
CA ASP A 44 -9.31 9.43 3.15
C ASP A 44 -9.80 9.39 1.68
N GLN A 45 -9.06 8.66 0.84
CA GLN A 45 -9.41 8.50 -0.57
C GLN A 45 -9.89 7.08 -0.85
N SER A 46 -10.80 6.93 -1.79
CA SER A 46 -11.32 5.63 -2.20
C SER A 46 -10.22 4.85 -2.92
N LEU A 47 -9.95 3.63 -2.46
CA LEU A 47 -8.92 2.78 -3.06
C LEU A 47 -9.41 2.24 -4.40
N MET A 48 -8.61 2.46 -5.44
CA MET A 48 -8.87 1.88 -6.76
C MET A 48 -8.15 0.56 -6.94
N GLY A 49 -6.90 0.46 -6.47
CA GLY A 49 -6.14 -0.77 -6.55
C GLY A 49 -4.70 -0.56 -6.18
N ILE A 50 -4.01 -1.68 -5.94
CA ILE A 50 -2.57 -1.71 -5.69
C ILE A 50 -1.99 -2.73 -6.66
N THR A 51 -0.99 -2.33 -7.44
CA THR A 51 -0.41 -3.18 -8.48
C THR A 51 1.10 -3.28 -8.35
N VAL A 52 1.65 -4.37 -8.85
CA VAL A 52 3.10 -4.60 -8.96
C VAL A 52 3.44 -4.69 -10.43
N ASP A 53 4.36 -3.85 -10.90
CA ASP A 53 4.71 -3.78 -12.32
C ASP A 53 6.18 -3.41 -12.51
N PRO A 54 6.97 -4.17 -13.23
CA PRO A 54 6.69 -5.55 -13.66
C PRO A 54 6.74 -6.52 -12.47
N PRO A 55 6.18 -7.73 -12.60
CA PRO A 55 6.10 -8.65 -11.46
C PRO A 55 7.43 -9.23 -11.00
N THR A 56 8.49 -9.09 -11.78
CA THR A 56 9.83 -9.58 -11.45
C THR A 56 10.89 -8.57 -11.84
N GLY A 57 12.06 -8.67 -11.23
CA GLY A 57 13.18 -7.78 -11.52
C GLY A 57 13.02 -6.45 -10.83
N ALA A 58 13.39 -5.36 -11.52
CA ALA A 58 13.28 -4.00 -10.99
C ALA A 58 11.81 -3.56 -10.99
N CYS A 59 11.04 -4.06 -10.05
CA CYS A 59 9.62 -3.79 -9.97
C CYS A 59 9.31 -2.51 -9.21
N LYS A 60 8.10 -2.05 -9.36
CA LYS A 60 7.54 -0.95 -8.58
C LYS A 60 6.12 -1.29 -8.18
N ILE A 61 5.69 -0.74 -7.05
CA ILE A 61 4.34 -0.92 -6.56
C ILE A 61 3.63 0.42 -6.69
N GLN A 62 2.40 0.39 -7.21
CA GLN A 62 1.58 1.59 -7.34
C GLN A 62 0.31 1.45 -6.51
N VAL A 63 0.03 2.45 -5.70
CA VAL A 63 -1.22 2.57 -4.95
C VAL A 63 -2.05 3.64 -5.64
N MET A 64 -3.20 3.26 -6.18
CA MET A 64 -4.09 4.17 -6.89
C MET A 64 -5.35 4.41 -6.07
N ALA A 65 -5.70 5.67 -5.87
CA ALA A 65 -6.87 6.05 -5.12
C ALA A 65 -7.49 7.32 -5.73
N GLY A 66 -8.75 7.56 -5.40
CA GLY A 66 -9.49 8.70 -5.91
C GLY A 66 -10.96 8.35 -6.07
N ASP A 67 -11.74 9.27 -6.62
CA ASP A 67 -13.14 9.01 -6.92
C ASP A 67 -13.50 9.54 -8.31
N LEU A 68 -14.76 9.37 -8.70
CA LEU A 68 -15.22 9.75 -10.04
C LEU A 68 -15.23 11.26 -10.26
N THR A 69 -15.21 12.06 -9.19
CA THR A 69 -15.31 13.52 -9.28
C THR A 69 -13.96 14.20 -9.11
N HIS A 70 -12.92 13.47 -8.73
CA HIS A 70 -11.59 14.02 -8.47
C HIS A 70 -10.55 13.28 -9.30
N THR A 71 -9.44 13.98 -9.57
CA THR A 71 -8.33 13.37 -10.28
C THR A 71 -7.78 12.18 -9.50
N ASN A 72 -7.60 11.05 -10.19
CA ASN A 72 -7.00 9.88 -9.57
C ASN A 72 -5.56 10.18 -9.18
N ILE A 73 -5.19 9.74 -7.99
CA ILE A 73 -3.84 9.90 -7.47
C ILE A 73 -3.18 8.53 -7.47
N ALA A 74 -1.98 8.46 -8.06
CA ALA A 74 -1.17 7.25 -8.03
C ALA A 74 0.09 7.55 -7.25
N HIS A 75 0.34 6.76 -6.20
CA HIS A 75 1.58 6.82 -5.44
C HIS A 75 2.43 5.64 -5.83
N GLU A 76 3.65 5.92 -6.33
CA GLU A 76 4.56 4.89 -6.83
C GLU A 76 5.69 4.65 -5.84
N ILE A 77 5.92 3.38 -5.53
CA ILE A 77 7.04 2.96 -4.68
C ILE A 77 8.04 2.24 -5.57
N ALA A 78 9.20 2.84 -5.78
CA ALA A 78 10.28 2.25 -6.56
C ALA A 78 11.12 1.33 -5.68
N HIS A 79 11.58 0.23 -6.25
CA HIS A 79 12.48 -0.72 -5.59
C HIS A 79 11.98 -1.19 -4.22
N PRO A 80 10.74 -1.71 -4.15
CA PRO A 80 10.23 -2.24 -2.89
C PRO A 80 11.02 -3.47 -2.46
N ILE A 81 11.31 -3.57 -1.16
CA ILE A 81 12.08 -4.69 -0.61
C ILE A 81 11.29 -5.52 0.39
N HIS A 82 10.35 -4.90 1.10
CA HIS A 82 9.51 -5.62 2.06
C HIS A 82 8.07 -5.15 1.95
N VAL A 83 7.15 -6.09 2.05
CA VAL A 83 5.71 -5.82 2.12
C VAL A 83 5.19 -6.54 3.36
N ARG A 84 4.54 -5.79 4.26
CA ARG A 84 4.00 -6.34 5.51
C ARG A 84 2.55 -5.90 5.67
N LEU A 85 1.71 -6.85 6.05
CA LEU A 85 0.29 -6.59 6.30
C LEU A 85 0.02 -6.71 7.80
N ALA A 86 -0.52 -5.65 8.40
CA ALA A 86 -0.93 -5.64 9.79
C ALA A 86 -2.42 -5.92 9.89
N ARG A 87 -2.79 -6.88 10.70
CA ARG A 87 -4.18 -7.27 10.95
C ARG A 87 -4.52 -7.13 12.42
N SER A 88 -5.77 -6.77 12.69
CA SER A 88 -6.29 -6.75 14.04
C SER A 88 -6.51 -8.18 14.53
N ASP A 89 -6.79 -8.33 15.83
CA ASP A 89 -7.00 -9.65 16.44
C ASP A 89 -8.23 -10.35 15.86
N ASP A 90 -9.19 -9.60 15.32
CA ASP A 90 -10.39 -10.17 14.70
C ASP A 90 -10.19 -10.46 13.19
N GLY A 91 -8.98 -10.31 12.67
CA GLY A 91 -8.65 -10.68 11.30
C GLY A 91 -8.87 -9.60 10.26
N ARG A 92 -9.13 -8.37 10.66
CA ARG A 92 -9.32 -7.26 9.72
C ARG A 92 -7.98 -6.67 9.30
N ASP A 93 -7.85 -6.35 8.02
CA ASP A 93 -6.68 -5.64 7.51
C ASP A 93 -6.70 -4.22 8.04
N GLN A 94 -5.64 -3.82 8.72
CA GLN A 94 -5.53 -2.47 9.30
C GLN A 94 -4.58 -1.58 8.53
N ALA A 95 -3.42 -2.11 8.13
CA ALA A 95 -2.41 -1.32 7.45
C ALA A 95 -1.51 -2.21 6.61
N LEU A 96 -1.03 -1.64 5.52
CA LEU A 96 -0.06 -2.26 4.64
C LEU A 96 1.19 -1.40 4.65
N GLU A 97 2.34 -2.00 4.99
CA GLU A 97 3.62 -1.30 4.97
C GLU A 97 4.45 -1.79 3.80
N ILE A 98 4.95 -0.87 3.00
CA ILE A 98 5.82 -1.18 1.87
C ILE A 98 7.12 -0.43 2.08
N GLU A 99 8.21 -1.19 2.26
CA GLU A 99 9.52 -0.65 2.50
C GLU A 99 10.33 -0.63 1.21
N SER A 100 10.99 0.48 0.95
CA SER A 100 11.82 0.69 -0.24
C SER A 100 13.29 0.72 0.17
N ASP A 101 14.19 0.32 -0.75
CA ASP A 101 15.61 0.32 -0.46
C ASP A 101 16.23 1.73 -0.47
N SER A 102 15.57 2.71 -1.09
CA SER A 102 16.16 4.02 -1.32
C SER A 102 15.30 5.20 -0.90
N GLY A 103 14.21 4.96 -0.18
CA GLY A 103 13.31 6.04 0.19
C GLY A 103 12.53 5.73 1.46
N PRO A 104 11.58 6.60 1.80
CA PRO A 104 10.73 6.34 2.97
C PRO A 104 9.84 5.14 2.77
N ALA A 105 9.45 4.50 3.87
CA ALA A 105 8.45 3.45 3.81
C ALA A 105 7.08 4.07 3.54
N THR A 106 6.22 3.33 2.86
CA THR A 106 4.84 3.73 2.60
C THR A 106 3.91 2.93 3.48
N LEU A 107 3.01 3.62 4.16
CA LEU A 107 1.99 2.99 5.00
C LEU A 107 0.63 3.29 4.40
N VAL A 108 -0.12 2.24 4.06
CA VAL A 108 -1.50 2.36 3.60
C VAL A 108 -2.41 1.93 4.74
N ARG A 109 -3.17 2.87 5.28
CA ARG A 109 -4.12 2.58 6.37
C ARG A 109 -5.49 2.37 5.78
N PHE A 110 -6.11 1.24 6.14
CA PHE A 110 -7.48 0.95 5.73
C PHE A 110 -8.43 1.53 6.78
N LEU A 111 -9.26 2.46 6.35
CA LEU A 111 -10.20 3.13 7.25
C LEU A 111 -11.47 2.26 7.40
N PRO A 112 -12.06 2.23 8.61
CA PRO A 112 -13.28 1.45 8.85
C PRO A 112 -14.50 1.98 8.09
#